data_79534d557811ef605f01e58339908dd1
#
_entry.id   79534d557811ef605f01e58339908dd1
#
_cell.length_a   1.000
_cell.length_b   1.000
_cell.length_c   1.000
_cell.angle_alpha   90.00
_cell.angle_beta   90.00
_cell.angle_gamma   90.00
#
_symmetry.space_group_name_H-M   'P 1'
#
loop_
_entity.id
_entity.type
_entity.pdbx_description
1 polymer ?
#
loop_
_entity_poly.entity_id
_entity_poly.type
_entity_poly.pdbx_seq_one_letter_code
_entity_poly.pdbx_strand_id
1 'polypeptide(L)'
;YTLIRYIPDFKKFNLDGLSDSMIKIMEKRAYDISACATNANVFFNDKKLVNKAFNKYMDLYMEDKDQPKVCEKLNDRWEIGVTLNDDQVFESISFVNGINTTKGGKHVDYIINQITKKLAEYIDKKNKIKIKQSFIKDNIRLFIKCTIDNPAFSSQTKEYMTTNKSKFGSTCELPTKFI
;
A
#
# COMPACT_ATOMS: atom_id res chain seq x y z
N TYR A 1 11.35 -27.26 -4.74
CA TYR A 1 10.34 -26.25 -5.11
C TYR A 1 8.95 -26.72 -4.74
N THR A 2 7.99 -25.80 -4.61
CA THR A 2 6.59 -26.10 -4.36
C THR A 2 5.78 -25.75 -5.60
N LEU A 3 4.94 -26.68 -6.06
CA LEU A 3 4.02 -26.50 -7.18
C LEU A 3 2.58 -26.74 -6.69
N ILE A 4 1.69 -25.79 -6.95
CA ILE A 4 0.26 -25.92 -6.70
C ILE A 4 -0.45 -25.84 -8.04
N ARG A 5 -1.23 -26.88 -8.38
CA ARG A 5 -2.06 -26.93 -9.59
C ARG A 5 -3.48 -27.29 -9.21
N TYR A 6 -4.46 -26.53 -9.71
CA TYR A 6 -5.86 -26.82 -9.50
C TYR A 6 -6.68 -26.37 -10.70
N ILE A 7 -7.84 -27.01 -10.87
CA ILE A 7 -8.87 -26.60 -11.86
C ILE A 7 -10.09 -26.20 -11.04
N PRO A 8 -10.56 -24.94 -11.14
CA PRO A 8 -11.79 -24.52 -10.46
C PRO A 8 -13.01 -25.28 -10.99
N ASP A 9 -13.95 -25.62 -10.10
CA ASP A 9 -15.25 -26.13 -10.51
C ASP A 9 -16.14 -24.95 -10.96
N PHE A 10 -15.98 -24.55 -12.19
CA PHE A 10 -16.71 -23.40 -12.78
C PHE A 10 -18.22 -23.60 -12.73
N LYS A 11 -18.72 -24.83 -12.91
CA LYS A 11 -20.16 -25.13 -12.88
C LYS A 11 -20.78 -24.81 -11.52
N LYS A 12 -20.05 -25.11 -10.43
CA LYS A 12 -20.50 -24.79 -9.06
C LYS A 12 -20.73 -23.30 -8.85
N PHE A 13 -20.02 -22.45 -9.58
CA PHE A 13 -20.09 -20.99 -9.49
C PHE A 13 -20.93 -20.37 -10.64
N ASN A 14 -21.61 -21.19 -11.44
CA ASN A 14 -22.34 -20.75 -12.65
C ASN A 14 -21.46 -19.94 -13.60
N LEU A 15 -20.24 -20.40 -13.84
CA LEU A 15 -19.27 -19.81 -14.74
C LEU A 15 -18.88 -20.80 -15.83
N ASP A 16 -18.57 -20.29 -17.03
CA ASP A 16 -18.05 -21.09 -18.15
C ASP A 16 -16.51 -21.19 -18.13
N GLY A 17 -15.85 -20.32 -17.34
CA GLY A 17 -14.41 -20.26 -17.22
C GLY A 17 -13.95 -19.02 -16.45
N LEU A 18 -12.64 -18.73 -16.52
CA LEU A 18 -12.07 -17.48 -15.97
C LEU A 18 -12.49 -16.30 -16.86
N SER A 19 -13.12 -15.29 -16.27
CA SER A 19 -13.36 -14.02 -16.95
C SER A 19 -12.07 -13.18 -17.03
N ASP A 20 -12.02 -12.23 -17.98
CA ASP A 20 -10.92 -11.27 -18.10
C ASP A 20 -10.69 -10.48 -16.81
N SER A 21 -11.78 -10.13 -16.10
CA SER A 21 -11.68 -9.44 -14.81
C SER A 21 -10.99 -10.28 -13.74
N MET A 22 -11.26 -11.59 -13.69
CA MET A 22 -10.58 -12.51 -12.75
C MET A 22 -9.09 -12.62 -13.08
N ILE A 23 -8.75 -12.71 -14.38
CA ILE A 23 -7.34 -12.74 -14.83
C ILE A 23 -6.63 -11.45 -14.45
N LYS A 24 -7.26 -10.29 -14.65
CA LYS A 24 -6.69 -8.99 -14.25
C LYS A 24 -6.48 -8.87 -12.73
N ILE A 25 -7.39 -9.43 -11.92
CA ILE A 25 -7.22 -9.47 -10.46
C ILE A 25 -6.01 -10.35 -10.08
N MET A 26 -5.84 -11.49 -10.74
CA MET A 26 -4.68 -12.38 -10.52
C MET A 26 -3.38 -11.68 -10.95
N GLU A 27 -3.38 -10.99 -12.08
CA GLU A 27 -2.24 -10.20 -12.56
C GLU A 27 -1.89 -9.09 -11.57
N LYS A 28 -2.89 -8.30 -11.13
CA LYS A 28 -2.70 -7.28 -10.08
C LYS A 28 -2.05 -7.88 -8.83
N ARG A 29 -2.52 -9.06 -8.40
CA ARG A 29 -1.95 -9.73 -7.22
C ARG A 29 -0.50 -10.14 -7.44
N ALA A 30 -0.10 -10.54 -8.63
CA ALA A 30 1.29 -10.82 -8.96
C ALA A 30 2.15 -9.55 -8.89
N TYR A 31 1.66 -8.39 -9.34
CA TYR A 31 2.32 -7.10 -9.14
C TYR A 31 2.46 -6.74 -7.66
N ASP A 32 1.40 -6.92 -6.86
CA ASP A 32 1.43 -6.69 -5.40
C ASP A 32 2.53 -7.51 -4.71
N ILE A 33 2.63 -8.79 -5.08
CA ILE A 33 3.66 -9.68 -4.56
C ILE A 33 5.05 -9.23 -5.01
N SER A 34 5.22 -8.80 -6.26
CA SER A 34 6.52 -8.34 -6.78
C SER A 34 7.05 -7.10 -6.04
N ALA A 35 6.15 -6.21 -5.59
CA ALA A 35 6.50 -5.05 -4.78
C ALA A 35 6.88 -5.40 -3.33
N CYS A 36 6.32 -6.49 -2.80
CA CYS A 36 6.57 -6.93 -1.42
C CYS A 36 7.76 -7.87 -1.30
N ALA A 37 7.93 -8.80 -2.26
CA ALA A 37 8.96 -9.84 -2.24
C ALA A 37 10.22 -9.39 -3.01
N THR A 38 10.94 -8.39 -2.49
CA THR A 38 12.10 -7.76 -3.16
C THR A 38 13.23 -8.74 -3.49
N ASN A 39 13.35 -9.85 -2.75
CA ASN A 39 14.39 -10.87 -2.92
C ASN A 39 13.98 -12.03 -3.85
N ALA A 40 12.76 -11.99 -4.43
CA ALA A 40 12.26 -13.00 -5.33
C ALA A 40 11.99 -12.43 -6.74
N ASN A 41 12.06 -13.28 -7.76
CA ASN A 41 11.55 -12.96 -9.07
C ASN A 41 10.11 -13.44 -9.16
N VAL A 42 9.20 -12.56 -9.53
CA VAL A 42 7.79 -12.87 -9.73
C VAL A 42 7.49 -12.92 -11.22
N PHE A 43 6.73 -13.92 -11.64
CA PHE A 43 6.32 -14.10 -13.03
C PHE A 43 4.80 -14.23 -13.07
N PHE A 44 4.20 -13.70 -14.12
CA PHE A 44 2.80 -13.92 -14.47
C PHE A 44 2.73 -14.34 -15.93
N ASN A 45 2.18 -15.53 -16.21
CA ASN A 45 2.15 -16.13 -17.55
C ASN A 45 3.54 -16.08 -18.22
N ASP A 46 4.57 -16.62 -17.53
CA ASP A 46 5.98 -16.68 -17.95
C ASP A 46 6.66 -15.31 -18.17
N LYS A 47 5.93 -14.22 -18.05
CA LYS A 47 6.48 -12.87 -18.13
C LYS A 47 6.97 -12.41 -16.75
N LYS A 48 8.28 -12.10 -16.67
CA LYS A 48 8.88 -11.55 -15.45
C LYS A 48 8.36 -10.15 -15.17
N LEU A 49 7.88 -9.94 -13.93
CA LEU A 49 7.47 -8.62 -13.45
C LEU A 49 8.69 -7.84 -12.92
N VAL A 50 8.86 -6.61 -13.39
CA VAL A 50 10.08 -5.81 -13.15
C VAL A 50 9.98 -4.86 -11.96
N ASN A 51 8.81 -4.78 -11.31
CA ASN A 51 8.52 -3.78 -10.27
C ASN A 51 9.00 -4.23 -8.88
N LYS A 52 10.29 -4.56 -8.76
CA LYS A 52 10.89 -5.01 -7.49
C LYS A 52 11.07 -3.90 -6.45
N ALA A 53 11.07 -2.65 -6.86
CA ALA A 53 11.22 -1.52 -5.96
C ALA A 53 9.85 -0.90 -5.68
N PHE A 54 9.57 -0.60 -4.43
CA PHE A 54 8.27 -0.06 -4.02
C PHE A 54 7.94 1.28 -4.71
N ASN A 55 8.94 2.11 -4.95
CA ASN A 55 8.77 3.35 -5.73
C ASN A 55 8.34 3.09 -7.19
N LYS A 56 8.79 1.97 -7.80
CA LYS A 56 8.35 1.57 -9.15
C LYS A 56 6.93 1.00 -9.16
N TYR A 57 6.54 0.36 -8.06
CA TYR A 57 5.16 -0.08 -7.89
C TYR A 57 4.20 1.12 -7.79
N MET A 58 4.61 2.21 -7.12
CA MET A 58 3.84 3.45 -7.05
C MET A 58 3.53 4.02 -8.44
N ASP A 59 4.46 3.89 -9.40
CA ASP A 59 4.28 4.38 -10.78
C ASP A 59 3.07 3.76 -11.49
N LEU A 60 2.60 2.59 -11.05
CA LEU A 60 1.41 1.93 -11.60
C LEU A 60 0.09 2.63 -11.24
N TYR A 61 0.12 3.52 -10.26
CA TYR A 61 -1.02 4.28 -9.75
C TYR A 61 -0.96 5.76 -10.14
N MET A 62 0.05 6.15 -10.92
CA MET A 62 0.26 7.53 -11.32
C MET A 62 -0.05 7.67 -12.82
N GLU A 63 -0.93 8.60 -13.17
CA GLU A 63 -1.23 8.92 -14.57
C GLU A 63 -0.08 9.69 -15.21
N ASP A 64 0.46 10.66 -14.48
CA ASP A 64 1.63 11.41 -14.87
C ASP A 64 2.88 10.89 -14.11
N LYS A 65 3.88 10.45 -14.86
CA LYS A 65 5.15 9.96 -14.30
C LYS A 65 6.01 11.06 -13.67
N ASP A 66 5.76 12.32 -14.04
CA ASP A 66 6.47 13.49 -13.52
C ASP A 66 5.80 14.03 -12.24
N GLN A 67 4.67 13.47 -11.83
CA GLN A 67 4.01 13.83 -10.57
C GLN A 67 4.96 13.61 -9.38
N PRO A 68 5.07 14.60 -8.48
CA PRO A 68 5.92 14.50 -7.31
C PRO A 68 5.56 13.30 -6.43
N LYS A 69 6.56 12.51 -6.07
CA LYS A 69 6.41 11.39 -5.13
C LYS A 69 7.61 11.31 -4.20
N VAL A 70 7.36 10.90 -2.99
CA VAL A 70 8.37 10.55 -2.00
C VAL A 70 8.20 9.08 -1.65
N CYS A 71 9.29 8.32 -1.66
CA CYS A 71 9.28 6.92 -1.23
C CYS A 71 10.56 6.65 -0.44
N GLU A 72 10.42 6.21 0.80
CA GLU A 72 11.55 5.97 1.68
C GLU A 72 11.35 4.68 2.49
N LYS A 73 12.39 3.85 2.53
CA LYS A 73 12.51 2.76 3.49
C LYS A 73 13.02 3.33 4.80
N LEU A 74 12.12 3.50 5.77
CA LEU A 74 12.43 4.13 7.06
C LEU A 74 13.17 3.20 8.03
N ASN A 75 12.88 1.90 7.93
CA ASN A 75 13.61 0.83 8.62
C ASN A 75 13.32 -0.51 7.93
N ASP A 76 13.79 -1.62 8.48
CA ASP A 76 13.62 -2.94 7.86
C ASP A 76 12.17 -3.43 7.82
N ARG A 77 11.29 -2.82 8.60
CA ARG A 77 9.88 -3.21 8.70
C ARG A 77 8.91 -2.22 8.05
N TRP A 78 9.39 -1.03 7.65
CA TRP A 78 8.51 0.03 7.14
C TRP A 78 9.11 0.72 5.93
N GLU A 79 8.36 0.69 4.85
CA GLU A 79 8.63 1.47 3.64
C GLU A 79 7.37 2.25 3.28
N ILE A 80 7.49 3.57 3.17
CA ILE A 80 6.38 4.51 3.02
C ILE A 80 6.56 5.30 1.73
N GLY A 81 5.48 5.40 0.97
CA GLY A 81 5.41 6.25 -0.20
C GLY A 81 4.25 7.22 -0.12
N VAL A 82 4.41 8.41 -0.66
CA VAL A 82 3.38 9.43 -0.73
C VAL A 82 3.43 10.10 -2.09
N THR A 83 2.28 10.35 -2.66
CA THR A 83 2.08 11.22 -3.82
C THR A 83 0.81 12.04 -3.64
N LEU A 84 0.63 13.07 -4.45
CA LEU A 84 -0.63 13.80 -4.49
C LEU A 84 -1.74 12.93 -5.09
N ASN A 85 -2.97 13.20 -4.69
CA ASN A 85 -4.17 12.64 -5.30
C ASN A 85 -5.08 13.78 -5.77
N ASP A 86 -5.19 13.92 -7.08
CA ASP A 86 -5.96 15.01 -7.70
C ASP A 86 -7.47 14.81 -7.57
N ASP A 87 -7.92 13.59 -7.26
CA ASP A 87 -9.33 13.26 -7.02
C ASP A 87 -9.89 13.86 -5.71
N GLN A 88 -9.02 14.45 -4.88
CA GLN A 88 -9.37 15.03 -3.57
C GLN A 88 -10.08 14.05 -2.63
N VAL A 89 -9.74 12.77 -2.75
CA VAL A 89 -10.20 11.69 -1.89
C VAL A 89 -8.99 10.93 -1.37
N PHE A 90 -8.92 10.72 -0.07
CA PHE A 90 -7.84 9.92 0.52
C PHE A 90 -7.83 8.50 -0.03
N GLU A 91 -6.70 8.10 -0.59
CA GLU A 91 -6.47 6.72 -1.04
C GLU A 91 -5.28 6.11 -0.32
N SER A 92 -5.39 4.83 0.04
CA SER A 92 -4.26 4.10 0.60
C SER A 92 -4.08 2.75 -0.07
N ILE A 93 -2.85 2.48 -0.49
CA ILE A 93 -2.39 1.20 -0.99
C ILE A 93 -1.44 0.62 0.06
N SER A 94 -1.90 -0.37 0.80
CA SER A 94 -1.14 -0.83 1.96
C SER A 94 -0.98 -2.35 2.03
N PHE A 95 0.20 -2.77 2.50
CA PHE A 95 0.59 -4.16 2.65
C PHE A 95 1.07 -4.42 4.07
N VAL A 96 0.49 -5.44 4.69
CA VAL A 96 0.93 -5.99 5.98
C VAL A 96 1.42 -7.41 5.77
N ASN A 97 2.71 -7.67 6.01
CA ASN A 97 3.33 -8.98 5.79
C ASN A 97 3.09 -9.52 4.35
N GLY A 98 3.11 -8.63 3.34
CA GLY A 98 2.86 -8.96 1.93
C GLY A 98 1.38 -9.13 1.55
N ILE A 99 0.45 -8.93 2.49
CA ILE A 99 -0.99 -9.01 2.24
C ILE A 99 -1.52 -7.59 1.96
N ASN A 100 -2.19 -7.42 0.83
CA ASN A 100 -2.85 -6.15 0.49
C ASN A 100 -4.07 -5.92 1.41
N THR A 101 -4.03 -4.84 2.18
CA THR A 101 -5.12 -4.41 3.06
C THR A 101 -5.96 -3.35 2.35
N THR A 102 -6.88 -3.79 1.50
CA THR A 102 -7.65 -2.92 0.59
C THR A 102 -8.52 -1.88 1.29
N LYS A 103 -8.89 -2.13 2.54
CA LYS A 103 -9.65 -1.20 3.40
C LYS A 103 -8.75 -0.48 4.43
N GLY A 104 -7.41 -0.64 4.32
CA GLY A 104 -6.47 -0.03 5.23
C GLY A 104 -6.43 -0.67 6.62
N GLY A 105 -6.40 0.15 7.65
CA GLY A 105 -6.38 -0.28 9.04
C GLY A 105 -5.51 0.61 9.93
N LYS A 106 -5.26 0.17 11.16
CA LYS A 106 -4.52 0.93 12.19
C LYS A 106 -3.11 1.37 11.78
N HIS A 107 -2.45 0.61 10.89
CA HIS A 107 -1.15 0.98 10.34
C HIS A 107 -1.25 2.20 9.39
N VAL A 108 -2.33 2.28 8.61
CA VAL A 108 -2.61 3.43 7.75
C VAL A 108 -2.91 4.65 8.60
N ASP A 109 -3.80 4.52 9.60
CA ASP A 109 -4.13 5.61 10.54
C ASP A 109 -2.87 6.13 11.25
N TYR A 110 -1.98 5.22 11.65
CA TYR A 110 -0.73 5.57 12.33
C TYR A 110 0.18 6.45 11.48
N ILE A 111 0.32 6.15 10.20
CA ILE A 111 1.20 6.90 9.29
C ILE A 111 0.54 8.19 8.81
N ILE A 112 -0.72 8.15 8.36
CA ILE A 112 -1.38 9.33 7.82
C ILE A 112 -1.53 10.43 8.87
N ASN A 113 -1.81 10.08 10.13
CA ASN A 113 -1.88 11.07 11.22
C ASN A 113 -0.55 11.78 11.47
N GLN A 114 0.59 11.10 11.30
CA GLN A 114 1.90 11.73 11.40
C GLN A 114 2.14 12.70 10.23
N ILE A 115 1.82 12.26 9.00
CA ILE A 115 2.00 13.08 7.80
C ILE A 115 1.17 14.36 7.91
N THR A 116 -0.14 14.23 8.14
CA THR A 116 -1.05 15.37 8.16
C THR A 116 -0.71 16.37 9.26
N LYS A 117 -0.32 15.87 10.45
CA LYS A 117 0.09 16.73 11.55
C LYS A 117 1.36 17.51 11.21
N LYS A 118 2.42 16.80 10.76
CA LYS A 118 3.71 17.44 10.45
C LYS A 118 3.62 18.41 9.26
N LEU A 119 2.85 18.06 8.21
CA LEU A 119 2.61 18.96 7.09
C LEU A 119 1.83 20.21 7.51
N ALA A 120 0.78 20.06 8.32
CA ALA A 120 0.04 21.21 8.85
C ALA A 120 0.94 22.15 9.66
N GLU A 121 1.80 21.60 10.53
CA GLU A 121 2.78 22.38 11.31
C GLU A 121 3.81 23.07 10.41
N TYR A 122 4.30 22.38 9.37
CA TYR A 122 5.26 22.94 8.41
C TYR A 122 4.66 24.11 7.63
N ILE A 123 3.45 23.95 7.11
CA ILE A 123 2.74 24.97 6.34
C ILE A 123 2.43 26.21 7.21
N ASP A 124 1.98 25.99 8.45
CA ASP A 124 1.70 27.10 9.38
C ASP A 124 2.99 27.88 9.69
N LYS A 125 4.09 27.22 9.94
CA LYS A 125 5.39 27.85 10.20
C LYS A 125 5.90 28.65 8.99
N LYS A 126 5.81 28.08 7.79
CA LYS A 126 6.38 28.65 6.56
C LYS A 126 5.51 29.76 5.98
N ASN A 127 4.21 29.49 5.87
CA ASN A 127 3.28 30.34 5.12
C ASN A 127 2.33 31.15 6.01
N LYS A 128 2.34 30.90 7.35
CA LYS A 128 1.40 31.49 8.32
C LYS A 128 -0.08 31.19 8.01
N ILE A 129 -0.33 30.01 7.40
CA ILE A 129 -1.66 29.56 7.00
C ILE A 129 -2.00 28.31 7.82
N LYS A 130 -3.13 28.38 8.54
CA LYS A 130 -3.68 27.22 9.27
C LYS A 130 -4.52 26.36 8.34
N ILE A 131 -4.03 25.14 8.04
CA ILE A 131 -4.73 24.16 7.21
C ILE A 131 -5.28 23.05 8.08
N LYS A 132 -6.51 22.61 7.79
CA LYS A 132 -7.10 21.44 8.43
C LYS A 132 -6.39 20.15 7.98
N GLN A 133 -6.11 19.26 8.91
CA GLN A 133 -5.47 17.97 8.60
C GLN A 133 -6.31 17.09 7.65
N SER A 134 -7.64 17.19 7.71
CA SER A 134 -8.54 16.51 6.77
C SER A 134 -8.30 16.95 5.33
N PHE A 135 -8.13 18.27 5.10
CA PHE A 135 -7.83 18.79 3.76
C PHE A 135 -6.51 18.23 3.21
N ILE A 136 -5.46 18.16 4.06
CA ILE A 136 -4.19 17.56 3.66
C ILE A 136 -4.39 16.09 3.32
N LYS A 137 -5.14 15.36 4.18
CA LYS A 137 -5.41 13.93 3.99
C LYS A 137 -6.09 13.65 2.66
N ASP A 138 -7.12 14.43 2.31
CA ASP A 138 -7.93 14.20 1.12
C ASP A 138 -7.13 14.39 -0.20
N ASN A 139 -6.01 15.11 -0.15
CA ASN A 139 -5.12 15.34 -1.30
C ASN A 139 -3.92 14.37 -1.34
N ILE A 140 -3.93 13.29 -0.54
CA ILE A 140 -2.82 12.34 -0.45
C ILE A 140 -3.26 10.94 -0.94
N ARG A 141 -2.41 10.34 -1.76
CA ARG A 141 -2.36 8.89 -2.00
C ARG A 141 -1.17 8.31 -1.23
N LEU A 142 -1.46 7.44 -0.28
CA LEU A 142 -0.50 6.88 0.66
C LEU A 142 -0.19 5.43 0.33
N PHE A 143 1.10 5.10 0.24
CA PHE A 143 1.58 3.74 0.03
C PHE A 143 2.33 3.26 1.27
N ILE A 144 1.98 2.07 1.76
CA ILE A 144 2.61 1.47 2.93
C ILE A 144 2.98 0.02 2.64
N LYS A 145 4.23 -0.33 2.92
CA LYS A 145 4.65 -1.72 3.05
C LYS A 145 5.24 -1.90 4.43
N CYS A 146 4.61 -2.75 5.26
CA CYS A 146 5.07 -2.96 6.63
C CYS A 146 5.05 -4.42 7.06
N THR A 147 5.91 -4.72 8.03
CA THR A 147 5.94 -6.00 8.75
C THR A 147 5.48 -5.78 10.17
N ILE A 148 4.42 -6.47 10.58
CA ILE A 148 3.78 -6.35 11.90
C ILE A 148 3.76 -7.73 12.55
N ASP A 149 4.06 -7.78 13.84
CA ASP A 149 4.06 -9.01 14.61
C ASP A 149 2.61 -9.46 14.87
N ASN A 150 2.30 -10.72 14.54
CA ASN A 150 1.01 -11.35 14.79
C ASN A 150 -0.19 -10.43 14.45
N PRO A 151 -0.30 -9.93 13.19
CA PRO A 151 -1.35 -8.99 12.84
C PRO A 151 -2.73 -9.64 12.92
N ALA A 152 -3.68 -8.94 13.54
CA ALA A 152 -5.09 -9.27 13.53
C ALA A 152 -5.83 -8.47 12.46
N PHE A 153 -6.86 -9.09 11.88
CA PHE A 153 -7.68 -8.51 10.83
C PHE A 153 -9.17 -8.61 11.20
N SER A 154 -10.00 -7.77 10.60
CA SER A 154 -11.45 -7.78 10.82
C SER A 154 -12.16 -8.99 10.22
N SER A 155 -11.54 -9.65 9.23
CA SER A 155 -12.10 -10.81 8.52
C SER A 155 -11.01 -11.69 7.95
N GLN A 156 -11.39 -12.90 7.49
CA GLN A 156 -10.47 -13.84 6.84
C GLN A 156 -9.91 -13.32 5.50
N THR A 157 -10.60 -12.40 4.83
CA THR A 157 -10.11 -11.74 3.60
C THR A 157 -8.96 -10.78 3.87
N LYS A 158 -8.73 -10.41 5.16
CA LYS A 158 -7.62 -9.59 5.64
C LYS A 158 -7.56 -8.18 5.01
N GLU A 159 -8.72 -7.64 4.67
CA GLU A 159 -8.82 -6.34 4.02
C GLU A 159 -8.55 -5.15 4.95
N TYR A 160 -8.84 -5.32 6.26
CA TYR A 160 -8.63 -4.28 7.27
C TYR A 160 -7.85 -4.81 8.48
N MET A 161 -6.71 -4.20 8.78
CA MET A 161 -5.85 -4.58 9.91
C MET A 161 -6.26 -3.86 11.19
N THR A 162 -6.55 -4.65 12.24
CA THR A 162 -7.11 -4.16 13.52
C THR A 162 -6.10 -4.06 14.67
N THR A 163 -4.90 -4.59 14.50
CA THR A 163 -3.84 -4.57 15.53
C THR A 163 -3.51 -3.14 15.95
N ASN A 164 -3.46 -2.88 17.24
CA ASN A 164 -3.10 -1.57 17.77
C ASN A 164 -1.59 -1.28 17.64
N LYS A 165 -1.22 0.00 17.51
CA LYS A 165 0.17 0.48 17.39
C LYS A 165 1.12 -0.14 18.43
N SER A 166 0.69 -0.27 19.68
CA SER A 166 1.51 -0.84 20.77
C SER A 166 1.93 -2.30 20.56
N LYS A 167 1.28 -3.00 19.62
CA LYS A 167 1.52 -4.41 19.31
C LYS A 167 2.12 -4.63 17.91
N PHE A 168 2.62 -3.59 17.24
CA PHE A 168 3.21 -3.72 15.90
C PHE A 168 4.55 -4.45 15.90
N GLY A 169 5.22 -4.52 17.06
CA GLY A 169 6.57 -5.07 17.17
C GLY A 169 7.67 -4.13 16.66
N SER A 170 7.28 -2.94 16.16
CA SER A 170 8.19 -1.89 15.69
C SER A 170 7.50 -0.54 15.68
N THR A 171 8.30 0.53 15.68
CA THR A 171 7.83 1.89 15.48
C THR A 171 8.25 2.42 14.11
N CYS A 172 7.47 3.32 13.56
CA CYS A 172 7.77 4.03 12.33
C CYS A 172 7.51 5.52 12.56
N GLU A 173 8.55 6.26 12.90
CA GLU A 173 8.45 7.70 13.05
C GLU A 173 9.00 8.39 11.80
N LEU A 174 8.18 9.23 11.19
CA LEU A 174 8.55 9.92 9.97
C LEU A 174 9.56 11.02 10.30
N PRO A 175 10.76 11.03 9.68
CA PRO A 175 11.74 12.10 9.88
C PRO A 175 11.24 13.40 9.23
N THR A 176 11.76 14.54 9.70
CA THR A 176 11.38 15.86 9.13
C THR A 176 11.71 15.98 7.65
N LYS A 177 12.78 15.32 7.18
CA LYS A 177 13.17 15.32 5.77
C LYS A 177 12.16 14.61 4.85
N PHE A 178 11.29 13.75 5.41
CA PHE A 178 10.24 13.06 4.66
C PHE A 178 9.06 13.99 4.33
N ILE A 179 8.88 15.06 5.12
CA ILE A 179 7.82 16.05 5.01
C ILE A 179 8.27 17.22 4.13
#